data_229e8aae60a5f05db6a49a93b1dd98c1
#
_entry.id   229e8aae60a5f05db6a49a93b1dd98c1
#
_cell.length_a   1.000
_cell.length_b   1.000
_cell.length_c   1.000
_cell.angle_alpha   90.00
_cell.angle_beta   90.00
_cell.angle_gamma   90.00
#
_symmetry.space_group_name_H-M   'P 1'
#
loop_
_entity.id
_entity.type
_entity.pdbx_description
1 polymer ?
#
loop_
_entity_poly.entity_id
_entity_poly.type
_entity_poly.pdbx_seq_one_letter_code
_entity_poly.pdbx_strand_id
1 'polypeptide(L)'
;MASSRYALVAYVHHPVGQFVENLRRELHPVIAHMPAHLTILPPRELRGTEQAALDFLEDACSRVVPFDVEMGDVETFLPTTPTVFIQVKRAAYRMRELHDQLCVESLNCREAWPYVPHMTILKTEFDQQALDAATVARERWAQFDGSRTIHVDELMFVRETNGVWQDVGMVTLGRGLLSPRP
;
A
#
# COMPACT_ATOMS: atom_id res chain seq x y z
N MET A 1 -13.03 -9.44 -22.34
CA MET A 1 -13.23 -9.65 -20.89
C MET A 1 -12.31 -8.69 -20.17
N ALA A 2 -12.83 -7.93 -19.20
CA ALA A 2 -11.96 -7.04 -18.42
C ALA A 2 -10.94 -7.90 -17.67
N SER A 3 -9.66 -7.58 -17.84
CA SER A 3 -8.59 -8.26 -17.10
C SER A 3 -8.66 -7.84 -15.64
N SER A 4 -8.68 -8.78 -14.72
CA SER A 4 -8.58 -8.49 -13.29
C SER A 4 -7.14 -8.13 -12.93
N ARG A 5 -6.96 -7.11 -12.06
CA ARG A 5 -5.67 -6.76 -11.50
C ARG A 5 -5.64 -7.09 -10.01
N TYR A 6 -4.48 -7.44 -9.53
CA TYR A 6 -4.27 -7.85 -8.15
C TYR A 6 -3.20 -6.99 -7.49
N ALA A 7 -3.37 -6.71 -6.23
CA ALA A 7 -2.40 -5.97 -5.43
C ALA A 7 -2.27 -6.62 -4.05
N LEU A 8 -1.17 -6.34 -3.35
CA LEU A 8 -0.97 -6.72 -1.97
C LEU A 8 -0.77 -5.46 -1.15
N VAL A 9 -1.63 -5.25 -0.17
CA VAL A 9 -1.65 -4.02 0.64
C VAL A 9 -1.65 -4.34 2.13
N ALA A 10 -1.08 -3.46 2.94
CA ALA A 10 -1.30 -3.43 4.37
C ALA A 10 -2.32 -2.34 4.67
N TYR A 11 -3.50 -2.68 5.16
CA TYR A 11 -4.47 -1.69 5.60
C TYR A 11 -3.95 -0.96 6.82
N VAL A 12 -4.14 0.35 6.83
CA VAL A 12 -3.69 1.21 7.93
C VAL A 12 -4.91 1.81 8.61
N HIS A 13 -5.07 1.46 9.89
CA HIS A 13 -6.17 1.94 10.71
C HIS A 13 -5.77 3.22 11.47
N HIS A 14 -6.05 3.31 12.76
CA HIS A 14 -5.70 4.45 13.61
C HIS A 14 -4.21 4.51 13.97
N PRO A 15 -3.68 5.71 14.16
CA PRO A 15 -4.26 7.03 13.92
C PRO A 15 -4.02 7.57 12.50
N VAL A 16 -2.94 7.12 11.81
CA VAL A 16 -2.53 7.62 10.48
C VAL A 16 -3.59 7.32 9.42
N GLY A 17 -4.14 6.10 9.44
CA GLY A 17 -5.16 5.71 8.47
C GLY A 17 -6.39 6.61 8.53
N GLN A 18 -6.89 6.86 9.73
CA GLN A 18 -8.04 7.75 9.94
C GLN A 18 -7.74 9.18 9.48
N PHE A 19 -6.53 9.68 9.73
CA PHE A 19 -6.09 10.97 9.24
C PHE A 19 -6.16 11.04 7.71
N VAL A 20 -5.59 10.05 7.02
CA VAL A 20 -5.55 10.02 5.55
C VAL A 20 -6.97 9.89 4.96
N GLU A 21 -7.83 9.07 5.54
CA GLU A 21 -9.21 8.93 5.09
C GLU A 21 -10.04 10.20 5.28
N ASN A 22 -9.84 10.93 6.39
CA ASN A 22 -10.47 12.22 6.61
C ASN A 22 -10.01 13.24 5.58
N LEU A 23 -8.70 13.29 5.32
CA LEU A 23 -8.11 14.20 4.34
C LEU A 23 -8.58 13.89 2.91
N ARG A 24 -8.70 12.61 2.54
CA ARG A 24 -9.29 12.19 1.24
C ARG A 24 -10.72 12.69 1.08
N ARG A 25 -11.54 12.58 2.13
CA ARG A 25 -12.93 13.06 2.11
C ARG A 25 -13.02 14.58 1.97
N GLU A 26 -12.09 15.32 2.57
CA GLU A 26 -11.98 16.77 2.43
C GLU A 26 -11.57 17.18 1.01
N LEU A 27 -10.53 16.54 0.46
CA LEU A 27 -9.92 16.92 -0.81
C LEU A 27 -10.69 16.39 -2.03
N HIS A 28 -11.26 15.18 -1.93
CA HIS A 28 -11.95 14.54 -3.06
C HIS A 28 -13.01 13.54 -2.60
N PRO A 29 -14.22 14.00 -2.20
CA PRO A 29 -15.26 13.15 -1.62
C PRO A 29 -15.68 11.96 -2.48
N VAL A 30 -15.50 12.04 -3.81
CA VAL A 30 -15.95 11.03 -4.78
C VAL A 30 -15.01 9.81 -4.84
N ILE A 31 -13.74 9.94 -4.45
CA ILE A 31 -12.70 8.89 -4.63
C ILE A 31 -12.40 8.14 -3.32
N ALA A 32 -13.03 8.46 -2.23
CA ALA A 32 -12.73 7.92 -0.89
C ALA A 32 -13.20 6.44 -0.69
N HIS A 33 -12.96 5.56 -1.67
CA HIS A 33 -13.58 4.23 -1.66
C HIS A 33 -12.70 3.10 -1.14
N MET A 34 -11.40 3.30 -1.05
CA MET A 34 -10.48 2.30 -0.53
C MET A 34 -9.90 2.76 0.81
N PRO A 35 -9.90 1.90 1.86
CA PRO A 35 -9.27 2.24 3.12
C PRO A 35 -7.82 2.69 2.95
N ALA A 36 -7.31 3.49 3.88
CA ALA A 36 -5.91 3.88 3.89
C ALA A 36 -5.02 2.63 3.95
N HIS A 37 -4.00 2.58 3.09
CA HIS A 37 -3.14 1.40 2.96
C HIS A 37 -1.74 1.76 2.50
N LEU A 38 -0.80 0.90 2.86
CA LEU A 38 0.53 0.81 2.27
C LEU A 38 0.51 -0.29 1.21
N THR A 39 0.95 0.01 0.00
CA THR A 39 1.01 -0.99 -1.08
C THR A 39 2.36 -1.70 -1.03
N ILE A 40 2.35 -3.03 -0.92
CA ILE A 40 3.54 -3.87 -1.04
C ILE A 40 3.76 -4.28 -2.49
N LEU A 41 2.72 -4.84 -3.14
CA LEU A 41 2.73 -5.16 -4.55
C LEU A 41 1.71 -4.27 -5.28
N PRO A 42 2.17 -3.34 -6.14
CA PRO A 42 1.27 -2.53 -6.99
C PRO A 42 0.39 -3.39 -7.90
N PRO A 43 -0.73 -2.84 -8.37
CA PRO A 43 -1.69 -3.54 -9.22
C PRO A 43 -1.05 -4.21 -10.44
N ARG A 44 -1.27 -5.52 -10.60
CA ARG A 44 -0.70 -6.37 -11.65
C ARG A 44 -1.63 -7.49 -12.09
N GLU A 45 -1.41 -8.02 -13.27
CA GLU A 45 -2.05 -9.25 -13.72
C GLU A 45 -1.34 -10.46 -13.10
N LEU A 46 -2.10 -11.54 -12.83
CA LEU A 46 -1.51 -12.80 -12.37
C LEU A 46 -1.05 -13.66 -13.55
N ARG A 47 0.03 -14.39 -13.33
CA ARG A 47 0.47 -15.49 -14.19
C ARG A 47 0.09 -16.81 -13.52
N GLY A 48 -1.17 -17.19 -13.64
CA GLY A 48 -1.69 -18.40 -13.00
C GLY A 48 -3.03 -18.17 -12.30
N THR A 49 -3.32 -18.96 -11.29
CA THR A 49 -4.57 -18.89 -10.54
C THR A 49 -4.44 -18.01 -9.31
N GLU A 50 -5.55 -17.42 -8.89
CA GLU A 50 -5.67 -16.64 -7.66
C GLU A 50 -5.26 -17.47 -6.43
N GLN A 51 -5.70 -18.74 -6.37
CA GLN A 51 -5.36 -19.63 -5.26
C GLN A 51 -3.86 -19.90 -5.18
N ALA A 52 -3.20 -20.18 -6.29
CA ALA A 52 -1.75 -20.43 -6.31
C ALA A 52 -0.96 -19.18 -5.88
N ALA A 53 -1.42 -17.97 -6.24
CA ALA A 53 -0.81 -16.74 -5.78
C ALA A 53 -0.99 -16.55 -4.28
N LEU A 54 -2.18 -16.83 -3.74
CA LEU A 54 -2.45 -16.74 -2.31
C LEU A 54 -1.61 -17.75 -1.50
N ASP A 55 -1.55 -19.01 -1.94
CA ASP A 55 -0.74 -20.06 -1.29
C ASP A 55 0.75 -19.66 -1.24
N PHE A 56 1.27 -19.10 -2.34
CA PHE A 56 2.63 -18.58 -2.39
C PHE A 56 2.84 -17.42 -1.40
N LEU A 57 1.92 -16.47 -1.35
CA LEU A 57 1.99 -15.32 -0.44
C LEU A 57 1.97 -15.78 1.02
N GLU A 58 1.10 -16.73 1.37
CA GLU A 58 1.02 -17.29 2.73
C GLU A 58 2.33 -17.97 3.14
N ASP A 59 2.91 -18.79 2.27
CA ASP A 59 4.18 -19.45 2.55
C ASP A 59 5.33 -18.45 2.69
N ALA A 60 5.47 -17.53 1.74
CA ALA A 60 6.55 -16.54 1.74
C ALA A 60 6.47 -15.60 2.95
N CYS A 61 5.29 -15.06 3.25
CA CYS A 61 5.07 -14.14 4.35
C CYS A 61 5.17 -14.79 5.73
N SER A 62 4.90 -16.11 5.83
CA SER A 62 5.02 -16.84 7.10
C SER A 62 6.41 -16.75 7.73
N ARG A 63 7.44 -16.53 6.92
CA ARG A 63 8.85 -16.42 7.31
C ARG A 63 9.34 -14.98 7.50
N VAL A 64 8.52 -14.00 7.21
CA VAL A 64 8.86 -12.57 7.33
C VAL A 64 8.52 -12.06 8.72
N VAL A 65 9.49 -11.59 9.46
CA VAL A 65 9.24 -10.97 10.78
C VAL A 65 8.39 -9.70 10.61
N PRO A 66 7.28 -9.54 11.33
CA PRO A 66 6.55 -8.28 11.39
C PRO A 66 7.46 -7.09 11.69
N PHE A 67 7.12 -5.91 11.21
CA PHE A 67 7.98 -4.74 11.33
C PHE A 67 7.19 -3.44 11.44
N ASP A 68 7.82 -2.44 12.06
CA ASP A 68 7.29 -1.10 12.13
C ASP A 68 7.88 -0.23 11.03
N VAL A 69 7.05 0.62 10.44
CA VAL A 69 7.46 1.71 9.56
C VAL A 69 7.05 3.05 10.15
N GLU A 70 7.79 4.10 9.84
CA GLU A 70 7.44 5.46 10.24
C GLU A 70 7.16 6.31 9.01
N MET A 71 6.02 7.00 9.04
CA MET A 71 5.62 7.92 7.99
C MET A 71 6.42 9.21 8.06
N GLY A 72 6.89 9.68 6.91
CA GLY A 72 7.67 10.89 6.74
C GLY A 72 6.85 12.08 6.27
N ASP A 73 7.35 12.75 5.25
CA ASP A 73 6.79 14.00 4.74
C ASP A 73 5.74 13.74 3.64
N VAL A 74 4.90 14.74 3.40
CA VAL A 74 3.96 14.74 2.27
C VAL A 74 4.70 15.19 1.01
N GLU A 75 4.67 14.33 0.00
CA GLU A 75 5.35 14.49 -1.28
C GLU A 75 4.40 14.33 -2.47
N THR A 76 4.91 14.57 -3.66
CA THR A 76 4.21 14.31 -4.92
C THR A 76 5.07 13.50 -5.87
N PHE A 77 4.46 12.75 -6.78
CA PHE A 77 5.15 12.10 -7.88
C PHE A 77 5.27 13.00 -9.13
N LEU A 78 4.96 14.29 -9.01
CA LEU A 78 5.15 15.23 -10.12
C LEU A 78 6.61 15.32 -10.55
N PRO A 79 6.91 15.48 -11.82
CA PRO A 79 5.97 15.59 -12.96
C PRO A 79 5.52 14.24 -13.53
N THR A 80 5.88 13.12 -12.93
CA THR A 80 5.60 11.77 -13.46
C THR A 80 4.12 11.43 -13.39
N THR A 81 3.50 11.63 -12.25
CA THR A 81 2.05 11.48 -12.06
C THR A 81 1.53 12.50 -11.04
N PRO A 82 0.29 13.04 -11.23
CA PRO A 82 -0.30 13.98 -10.29
C PRO A 82 -0.86 13.24 -9.04
N THR A 83 0.06 12.68 -8.27
CA THR A 83 -0.24 11.90 -7.07
C THR A 83 0.37 12.56 -5.85
N VAL A 84 -0.41 12.73 -4.78
CA VAL A 84 -0.01 13.23 -3.46
C VAL A 84 0.02 12.06 -2.49
N PHE A 85 1.10 11.94 -1.73
CA PHE A 85 1.31 10.81 -0.81
C PHE A 85 2.13 11.22 0.41
N ILE A 86 2.09 10.39 1.46
CA ILE A 86 3.03 10.43 2.58
C ILE A 86 4.08 9.35 2.33
N GLN A 87 5.34 9.71 2.29
CA GLN A 87 6.43 8.75 2.11
C GLN A 87 6.64 7.92 3.37
N VAL A 88 7.09 6.67 3.21
CA VAL A 88 7.63 5.90 4.32
C VAL A 88 9.10 6.29 4.48
N LYS A 89 9.45 6.88 5.64
CA LYS A 89 10.80 7.40 5.93
C LYS A 89 11.66 6.36 6.63
N ARG A 90 11.17 5.86 7.77
CA ARG A 90 11.90 4.87 8.54
C ARG A 90 11.49 3.46 8.17
N ALA A 91 12.46 2.57 8.08
CA ALA A 91 12.29 1.16 7.69
C ALA A 91 11.66 0.94 6.29
N ALA A 92 11.68 1.94 5.40
CA ALA A 92 11.25 1.80 4.01
C ALA A 92 11.96 0.64 3.28
N TYR A 93 13.20 0.31 3.68
CA TYR A 93 13.94 -0.82 3.14
C TYR A 93 13.25 -2.16 3.41
N ARG A 94 12.55 -2.32 4.57
CA ARG A 94 11.80 -3.54 4.88
C ARG A 94 10.66 -3.78 3.90
N MET A 95 9.97 -2.71 3.51
CA MET A 95 8.93 -2.79 2.49
C MET A 95 9.51 -3.13 1.12
N ARG A 96 10.70 -2.57 0.76
CA ARG A 96 11.38 -2.90 -0.49
C ARG A 96 11.83 -4.35 -0.53
N GLU A 97 12.46 -4.85 0.54
CA GLU A 97 12.84 -6.25 0.67
C GLU A 97 11.63 -7.19 0.49
N LEU A 98 10.52 -6.87 1.16
CA LEU A 98 9.29 -7.65 1.04
C LEU A 98 8.72 -7.60 -0.38
N HIS A 99 8.67 -6.41 -0.98
CA HIS A 99 8.27 -6.24 -2.39
C HIS A 99 9.11 -7.12 -3.32
N ASP A 100 10.45 -7.05 -3.21
CA ASP A 100 11.35 -7.79 -4.09
C ASP A 100 11.24 -9.29 -3.89
N GLN A 101 11.07 -9.75 -2.64
CA GLN A 101 10.85 -11.18 -2.33
C GLN A 101 9.56 -11.72 -2.93
N LEU A 102 8.51 -10.90 -3.00
CA LEU A 102 7.19 -11.30 -3.47
C LEU A 102 6.96 -11.04 -4.96
N CYS A 103 7.79 -10.20 -5.60
CA CYS A 103 7.69 -9.87 -7.04
C CYS A 103 8.29 -10.97 -7.91
N VAL A 104 7.89 -12.23 -7.68
CA VAL A 104 8.39 -13.42 -8.37
C VAL A 104 7.22 -14.33 -8.75
N GLU A 105 7.50 -15.44 -9.45
CA GLU A 105 6.50 -16.45 -9.83
C GLU A 105 5.27 -15.85 -10.53
N SER A 106 4.08 -16.22 -10.03
CA SER A 106 2.79 -15.73 -10.55
C SER A 106 2.56 -14.25 -10.35
N LEU A 107 3.30 -13.63 -9.41
CA LEU A 107 3.22 -12.21 -9.06
C LEU A 107 4.29 -11.36 -9.73
N ASN A 108 5.17 -11.96 -10.53
CA ASN A 108 6.20 -11.21 -11.25
C ASN A 108 5.58 -10.37 -12.37
N CYS A 109 5.89 -9.06 -12.35
CA CYS A 109 5.55 -8.16 -13.43
C CYS A 109 6.68 -7.16 -13.69
N ARG A 110 6.69 -6.60 -14.91
CA ARG A 110 7.56 -5.47 -15.22
C ARG A 110 6.89 -4.19 -14.74
N GLU A 111 7.43 -3.59 -13.71
CA GLU A 111 6.95 -2.30 -13.22
C GLU A 111 7.51 -1.16 -14.07
N ALA A 112 6.66 -0.14 -14.32
CA ALA A 112 7.06 1.03 -15.12
C ALA A 112 8.00 1.96 -14.34
N TRP A 113 7.95 1.92 -13.01
CA TRP A 113 8.68 2.82 -12.10
C TRP A 113 9.30 2.04 -10.96
N PRO A 114 10.42 2.50 -10.38
CA PRO A 114 10.97 1.93 -9.16
C PRO A 114 9.94 1.97 -8.03
N TYR A 115 9.88 0.88 -7.25
CA TYR A 115 9.00 0.81 -6.10
C TYR A 115 9.41 1.81 -5.01
N VAL A 116 8.50 2.72 -4.66
CA VAL A 116 8.66 3.72 -3.59
C VAL A 116 7.62 3.45 -2.52
N PRO A 117 8.01 3.04 -1.30
CA PRO A 117 7.07 2.85 -0.20
C PRO A 117 6.37 4.15 0.18
N HIS A 118 5.04 4.18 0.09
CA HIS A 118 4.23 5.36 0.36
C HIS A 118 2.78 5.02 0.70
N MET A 119 2.09 5.98 1.27
CA MET A 119 0.63 5.96 1.43
C MET A 119 0.03 7.07 0.58
N THR A 120 -0.73 6.71 -0.43
CA THR A 120 -1.40 7.67 -1.29
C THR A 120 -2.48 8.44 -0.53
N ILE A 121 -2.42 9.77 -0.58
CA ILE A 121 -3.51 10.65 -0.13
C ILE A 121 -4.50 10.81 -1.27
N LEU A 122 -4.01 11.25 -2.44
CA LEU A 122 -4.85 11.61 -3.57
C LEU A 122 -4.13 11.33 -4.88
N LYS A 123 -4.89 10.89 -5.88
CA LYS A 123 -4.47 10.84 -7.27
C LYS A 123 -5.45 11.65 -8.09
N THR A 124 -4.96 12.61 -8.87
CA THR A 124 -5.76 13.51 -9.69
C THR A 124 -5.43 13.35 -11.18
N GLU A 125 -6.13 14.10 -12.02
CA GLU A 125 -5.87 14.14 -13.47
C GLU A 125 -4.93 15.28 -13.85
N PHE A 126 -4.85 16.35 -13.05
CA PHE A 126 -4.13 17.58 -13.37
C PHE A 126 -3.06 17.91 -12.31
N ASP A 127 -1.90 18.36 -12.79
CA ASP A 127 -0.76 18.72 -11.93
C ASP A 127 -1.12 19.82 -10.93
N GLN A 128 -1.90 20.83 -11.34
CA GLN A 128 -2.29 21.92 -10.45
C GLN A 128 -3.14 21.43 -9.29
N GLN A 129 -4.07 20.52 -9.53
CA GLN A 129 -4.88 19.90 -8.46
C GLN A 129 -4.02 19.15 -7.45
N ALA A 130 -2.99 18.43 -7.94
CA ALA A 130 -2.04 17.75 -7.06
C ALA A 130 -1.21 18.73 -6.23
N LEU A 131 -0.78 19.86 -6.79
CA LEU A 131 -0.03 20.91 -6.07
C LEU A 131 -0.88 21.56 -4.98
N ASP A 132 -2.12 21.92 -5.31
CA ASP A 132 -3.05 22.51 -4.36
C ASP A 132 -3.37 21.54 -3.21
N ALA A 133 -3.67 20.29 -3.54
CA ALA A 133 -3.92 19.23 -2.57
C ALA A 133 -2.67 18.93 -1.71
N ALA A 134 -1.47 18.94 -2.28
CA ALA A 134 -0.23 18.74 -1.53
C ALA A 134 0.00 19.87 -0.52
N THR A 135 -0.34 21.10 -0.87
CA THR A 135 -0.23 22.25 0.05
C THR A 135 -1.13 22.04 1.26
N VAL A 136 -2.40 21.73 1.06
CA VAL A 136 -3.35 21.45 2.14
C VAL A 136 -2.90 20.22 2.96
N ALA A 137 -2.48 19.16 2.28
CA ALA A 137 -2.03 17.94 2.95
C ALA A 137 -0.81 18.18 3.85
N ARG A 138 0.17 18.98 3.41
CA ARG A 138 1.35 19.35 4.22
C ARG A 138 0.97 20.13 5.47
N GLU A 139 0.08 21.10 5.35
CA GLU A 139 -0.41 21.88 6.48
C GLU A 139 -1.13 21.00 7.51
N ARG A 140 -2.03 20.12 7.07
CA ARG A 140 -2.75 19.20 7.94
C ARG A 140 -1.82 18.18 8.60
N TRP A 141 -0.86 17.63 7.82
CA TRP A 141 0.10 16.66 8.33
C TRP A 141 1.08 17.26 9.34
N ALA A 142 1.47 18.53 9.17
CA ALA A 142 2.29 19.23 10.14
C ALA A 142 1.59 19.42 11.50
N GLN A 143 0.26 19.49 11.51
CA GLN A 143 -0.57 19.61 12.71
C GLN A 143 -1.00 18.25 13.30
N PHE A 144 -0.67 17.14 12.61
CA PHE A 144 -1.01 15.82 13.10
C PHE A 144 -0.15 15.44 14.31
N ASP A 145 -0.79 15.24 15.45
CA ASP A 145 -0.17 14.93 16.75
C ASP A 145 -0.21 13.44 17.13
N GLY A 146 -0.82 12.60 16.28
CA GLY A 146 -0.88 11.16 16.47
C GLY A 146 0.44 10.45 16.17
N SER A 147 0.54 9.17 16.56
CA SER A 147 1.67 8.33 16.19
C SER A 147 1.79 8.19 14.68
N ARG A 148 2.99 8.39 14.16
CA ARG A 148 3.34 8.18 12.73
C ARG A 148 3.89 6.79 12.45
N THR A 149 3.94 5.94 13.46
CA THR A 149 4.40 4.55 13.34
C THR A 149 3.24 3.65 12.96
N ILE A 150 3.47 2.76 12.00
CA ILE A 150 2.54 1.75 11.53
C ILE A 150 3.20 0.40 11.72
N HIS A 151 2.52 -0.51 12.43
CA HIS A 151 2.93 -1.91 12.54
C HIS A 151 2.39 -2.70 11.35
N VAL A 152 3.27 -3.40 10.66
CA VAL A 152 2.94 -4.24 9.50
C VAL A 152 3.12 -5.69 9.91
N ASP A 153 2.02 -6.38 10.13
CA ASP A 153 1.93 -7.79 10.52
C ASP A 153 0.93 -8.58 9.67
N GLU A 154 0.01 -7.88 9.03
CA GLU A 154 -1.00 -8.47 8.15
C GLU A 154 -1.04 -7.73 6.81
N LEU A 155 -1.20 -8.50 5.74
CA LEU A 155 -1.37 -8.00 4.39
C LEU A 155 -2.68 -8.53 3.80
N MET A 156 -3.33 -7.73 2.99
CA MET A 156 -4.53 -8.13 2.27
C MET A 156 -4.21 -8.28 0.78
N PHE A 157 -4.44 -9.47 0.26
CA PHE A 157 -4.44 -9.71 -1.18
C PHE A 157 -5.77 -9.26 -1.74
N VAL A 158 -5.75 -8.32 -2.66
CA VAL A 158 -6.94 -7.68 -3.20
C VAL A 158 -7.01 -7.85 -4.71
N ARG A 159 -8.23 -7.91 -5.24
CA ARG A 159 -8.53 -8.00 -6.68
C ARG A 159 -9.34 -6.77 -7.11
N GLU A 160 -8.95 -6.18 -8.21
CA GLU A 160 -9.73 -5.17 -8.91
C GLU A 160 -10.41 -5.77 -10.13
N THR A 161 -11.71 -5.52 -10.24
CA THR A 161 -12.50 -5.85 -11.42
C THR A 161 -13.41 -4.66 -11.74
N ASN A 162 -13.28 -4.09 -12.94
CA ASN A 162 -14.05 -2.92 -13.38
C ASN A 162 -13.95 -1.70 -12.44
N GLY A 163 -12.77 -1.44 -11.90
CA GLY A 163 -12.52 -0.32 -10.98
C GLY A 163 -12.95 -0.56 -9.52
N VAL A 164 -13.47 -1.75 -9.19
CA VAL A 164 -13.89 -2.11 -7.83
C VAL A 164 -12.87 -3.07 -7.23
N TRP A 165 -12.34 -2.69 -6.07
CA TRP A 165 -11.42 -3.51 -5.29
C TRP A 165 -12.17 -4.40 -4.30
N GLN A 166 -11.77 -5.65 -4.20
CA GLN A 166 -12.35 -6.66 -3.32
C GLN A 166 -11.23 -7.43 -2.61
N ASP A 167 -11.41 -7.70 -1.32
CA ASP A 167 -10.51 -8.53 -0.53
C ASP A 167 -10.64 -9.99 -1.01
N VAL A 168 -9.49 -10.63 -1.25
CA VAL A 168 -9.39 -12.03 -1.68
C VAL A 168 -8.95 -12.90 -0.51
N GLY A 169 -7.90 -12.50 0.19
CA GLY A 169 -7.38 -13.25 1.32
C GLY A 169 -6.40 -12.45 2.15
N MET A 170 -6.39 -12.71 3.45
CA MET A 170 -5.48 -12.11 4.40
C MET A 170 -4.26 -12.98 4.60
N VAL A 171 -3.09 -12.37 4.59
CA VAL A 171 -1.78 -13.01 4.75
C VAL A 171 -1.09 -12.44 5.98
N THR A 172 -0.72 -13.30 6.93
CA THR A 172 -0.08 -12.88 8.19
C THR A 172 1.42 -13.08 8.13
N LEU A 173 2.19 -12.04 8.51
CA LEU A 173 3.64 -12.13 8.62
C LEU A 173 4.05 -12.95 9.85
N GLY A 174 5.14 -13.72 9.74
CA GLY A 174 5.80 -14.38 10.87
C GLY A 174 5.06 -15.57 11.47
N ARG A 175 3.94 -16.01 10.89
CA ARG A 175 3.17 -17.14 11.43
C ARG A 175 4.01 -18.43 11.56
N GLY A 176 4.95 -18.66 10.64
CA GLY A 176 5.87 -19.81 10.67
C GLY A 176 6.97 -19.72 11.72
N LEU A 177 7.22 -18.53 12.29
CA LEU A 177 8.26 -18.30 13.29
C LEU A 177 7.81 -18.70 14.70
N LEU A 178 6.51 -18.82 14.93
CA LEU A 178 5.89 -19.16 16.22
C LEU A 178 5.68 -20.67 16.40
N SER A 179 5.93 -21.46 15.37
CA SER A 179 5.83 -22.94 15.48
C SER A 179 7.10 -23.50 16.11
N PRO A 180 7.03 -24.21 17.28
CA PRO A 180 8.18 -24.92 17.79
C PRO A 180 8.63 -25.95 16.74
N ARG A 181 9.92 -25.95 16.41
CA ARG A 181 10.50 -27.04 15.61
C ARG A 181 10.31 -28.35 16.38
N PRO A 182 9.84 -29.42 15.73
CA PRO A 182 9.74 -30.73 16.34
C PRO A 182 11.12 -31.27 16.75
#